data_14830a816b737fe09c7c8c9f67ba4fca
#
_entry.id   14830a816b737fe09c7c8c9f67ba4fca
#
_cell.length_a   1.000
_cell.length_b   1.000
_cell.length_c   1.000
_cell.angle_alpha   90.00
_cell.angle_beta   90.00
_cell.angle_gamma   90.00
#
_symmetry.space_group_name_H-M   'P 1'
#
loop_
_entity.id
_entity.type
_entity.pdbx_description
1 polymer ?
#
loop_
_entity_poly.entity_id
_entity_poly.type
_entity_poly.pdbx_seq_one_letter_code
_entity_poly.pdbx_strand_id
1 'polypeptide(L)'
;RSSDLSHYKALNEVAPPFIIFEDDCKVKNFRTIIDVPDDSDAVYLGISSWGRMNSHSGPCVQYEDLNGGLLRIYNMLSAHSVLYLDEEYISLCSKIAHQSFDTAQHQDIGFAEIQRYYNVYAFDEPLFYQTSSNGTDQPLTSYPTFEVIQPDRNFWKPTVLY
;
A
#
# COMPACT_ATOMS: atom_id res chain seq x y z
N ARG A 1 -13.94 -12.19 -2.29
CA ARG A 1 -14.23 -10.82 -1.81
C ARG A 1 -14.49 -10.75 -0.32
N SER A 2 -14.18 -11.83 0.37
CA SER A 2 -14.16 -11.86 1.83
C SER A 2 -13.07 -10.92 2.37
N SER A 3 -11.92 -10.83 1.71
CA SER A 3 -10.83 -9.95 2.09
C SER A 3 -11.20 -8.46 1.98
N ASP A 4 -11.89 -8.04 0.91
CA ASP A 4 -12.31 -6.63 0.74
C ASP A 4 -13.24 -6.19 1.87
N LEU A 5 -14.18 -7.06 2.29
CA LEU A 5 -15.07 -6.78 3.41
C LEU A 5 -14.33 -6.71 4.74
N SER A 6 -13.34 -7.58 4.95
CA SER A 6 -12.53 -7.59 6.17
C SER A 6 -11.68 -6.33 6.29
N HIS A 7 -11.04 -5.91 5.20
CA HIS A 7 -10.31 -4.64 5.14
C HIS A 7 -11.23 -3.44 5.40
N TYR A 8 -12.38 -3.38 4.72
CA TYR A 8 -13.35 -2.30 4.93
C TYR A 8 -13.77 -2.16 6.41
N LYS A 9 -14.07 -3.28 7.06
CA LYS A 9 -14.41 -3.27 8.49
C LYS A 9 -13.26 -2.78 9.36
N ALA A 10 -12.06 -3.32 9.16
CA ALA A 10 -10.89 -2.92 9.96
C ALA A 10 -10.58 -1.43 9.80
N LEU A 11 -10.65 -0.89 8.58
CA LEU A 11 -10.43 0.52 8.29
C LEU A 11 -11.48 1.45 8.93
N ASN A 12 -12.66 0.95 9.30
CA ASN A 12 -13.70 1.76 9.94
C ASN A 12 -13.82 1.55 11.45
N GLU A 13 -13.34 0.43 11.98
CA GLU A 13 -13.56 0.06 13.38
C GLU A 13 -12.38 0.36 14.27
N VAL A 14 -11.18 0.57 13.69
CA VAL A 14 -9.94 0.73 14.45
C VAL A 14 -9.36 2.13 14.25
N ALA A 15 -9.05 2.80 15.36
CA ALA A 15 -8.36 4.10 15.31
C ALA A 15 -6.85 3.91 15.07
N PRO A 16 -6.19 4.78 14.28
CA PRO A 16 -4.75 4.72 14.05
C PRO A 16 -3.94 4.98 15.35
N PRO A 17 -2.72 4.42 15.47
CA PRO A 17 -2.09 3.53 14.51
C PRO A 17 -2.56 2.07 14.62
N PHE A 18 -2.71 1.38 13.49
CA PHE A 18 -3.00 -0.05 13.49
C PHE A 18 -2.37 -0.74 12.27
N ILE A 19 -2.24 -2.07 12.34
CA ILE A 19 -1.72 -2.88 11.24
C ILE A 19 -2.82 -3.85 10.79
N ILE A 20 -3.01 -3.96 9.46
CA ILE A 20 -3.81 -5.02 8.87
C ILE A 20 -2.85 -6.07 8.30
N PHE A 21 -3.10 -7.33 8.64
CA PHE A 21 -2.46 -8.50 8.03
C PHE A 21 -3.50 -9.35 7.31
N GLU A 22 -3.17 -9.79 6.11
CA GLU A 22 -3.93 -10.84 5.42
C GLU A 22 -3.56 -12.22 5.97
N ASP A 23 -4.46 -13.17 5.85
CA ASP A 23 -4.33 -14.51 6.45
C ASP A 23 -3.24 -15.40 5.81
N ASP A 24 -2.83 -15.07 4.59
CA ASP A 24 -1.72 -15.71 3.87
C ASP A 24 -0.36 -15.00 4.05
N CYS A 25 -0.33 -13.99 4.92
CA CYS A 25 0.88 -13.25 5.24
C CYS A 25 1.85 -14.10 6.08
N LYS A 26 3.12 -14.08 5.72
CA LYS A 26 4.22 -14.79 6.41
C LYS A 26 5.25 -13.79 6.91
N VAL A 27 5.83 -14.10 8.06
CA VAL A 27 6.95 -13.33 8.63
C VAL A 27 8.24 -13.69 7.87
N LYS A 28 8.98 -12.67 7.45
CA LYS A 28 10.35 -12.80 6.94
C LYS A 28 11.37 -12.33 7.97
N ASN A 29 11.22 -11.07 8.40
CA ASN A 29 12.11 -10.44 9.37
C ASN A 29 11.28 -9.84 10.50
N PHE A 30 11.25 -10.50 11.65
CA PHE A 30 10.52 -9.98 12.80
C PHE A 30 11.29 -8.82 13.43
N ARG A 31 10.59 -7.69 13.63
CA ARG A 31 11.11 -6.52 14.38
C ARG A 31 10.07 -6.14 15.43
N THR A 32 10.53 -5.85 16.64
CA THR A 32 9.67 -5.35 17.73
C THR A 32 9.53 -3.83 17.71
N ILE A 33 10.44 -3.15 17.04
CA ILE A 33 10.44 -1.69 16.87
C ILE A 33 10.62 -1.42 15.38
N ILE A 34 9.78 -0.55 14.85
CA ILE A 34 9.80 -0.10 13.46
C ILE A 34 9.90 1.42 13.49
N ASP A 35 11.01 1.94 13.00
CA ASP A 35 11.18 3.38 12.79
C ASP A 35 10.57 3.75 11.44
N VAL A 36 9.69 4.72 11.44
CA VAL A 36 9.01 5.22 10.25
C VAL A 36 9.15 6.75 10.19
N PRO A 37 9.15 7.36 8.99
CA PRO A 37 9.14 8.82 8.89
C PRO A 37 7.94 9.44 9.61
N ASP A 38 8.15 10.56 10.27
CA ASP A 38 7.10 11.26 11.05
C ASP A 38 5.92 11.73 10.18
N ASP A 39 6.16 11.91 8.89
CA ASP A 39 5.14 12.32 7.91
C ASP A 39 4.43 11.15 7.23
N SER A 40 4.63 9.93 7.70
CA SER A 40 4.04 8.72 7.10
C SER A 40 2.52 8.70 7.22
N ASP A 41 1.82 8.54 6.12
CA ASP A 41 0.39 8.25 6.09
C ASP A 41 0.13 6.74 6.23
N ALA A 42 1.00 5.93 5.61
CA ALA A 42 1.02 4.48 5.74
C ALA A 42 2.41 3.90 5.46
N VAL A 43 2.67 2.72 6.03
CA VAL A 43 3.90 1.97 5.76
C VAL A 43 3.56 0.53 5.41
N TYR A 44 3.97 0.11 4.22
CA TYR A 44 3.86 -1.26 3.78
C TYR A 44 4.99 -2.09 4.39
N LEU A 45 4.64 -3.04 5.23
CA LEU A 45 5.57 -3.95 5.90
C LEU A 45 5.91 -5.16 5.02
N GLY A 46 5.11 -5.37 3.99
CA GLY A 46 5.36 -6.30 2.90
C GLY A 46 5.34 -5.58 1.57
N ILE A 47 6.02 -6.09 0.58
CA ILE A 47 6.17 -5.49 -0.73
C ILE A 47 5.69 -6.44 -1.83
N SER A 48 5.35 -5.85 -2.98
CA SER A 48 4.95 -6.57 -4.18
C SER A 48 5.83 -6.18 -5.36
N SER A 49 6.11 -7.13 -6.22
CA SER A 49 6.76 -6.88 -7.50
C SER A 49 5.82 -6.31 -8.56
N TRP A 50 4.55 -6.18 -8.25
CA TRP A 50 3.52 -5.68 -9.15
C TRP A 50 3.03 -4.30 -8.74
N GLY A 51 2.73 -3.49 -9.75
CA GLY A 51 2.20 -2.15 -9.62
C GLY A 51 1.01 -1.91 -10.55
N ARG A 52 0.41 -0.73 -10.41
CA ARG A 52 -0.70 -0.27 -11.23
C ARG A 52 -0.33 1.03 -11.94
N MET A 53 -0.31 1.02 -13.27
CA MET A 53 0.00 2.18 -14.08
C MET A 53 -0.87 2.21 -15.35
N ASN A 54 -1.44 3.38 -15.65
CA ASN A 54 -2.28 3.59 -16.84
C ASN A 54 -3.38 2.53 -17.01
N SER A 55 -4.06 2.20 -15.91
CA SER A 55 -5.13 1.17 -15.86
C SER A 55 -4.67 -0.27 -16.12
N HIS A 56 -3.37 -0.53 -16.14
CA HIS A 56 -2.80 -1.86 -16.26
C HIS A 56 -2.06 -2.27 -14.99
N SER A 57 -2.18 -3.54 -14.61
CA SER A 57 -1.42 -4.16 -13.52
C SER A 57 -0.32 -5.02 -14.12
N GLY A 58 0.86 -4.98 -13.52
CA GLY A 58 2.01 -5.75 -14.01
C GLY A 58 3.29 -5.45 -13.22
N PRO A 59 4.45 -5.92 -13.68
CA PRO A 59 5.74 -5.66 -13.05
C PRO A 59 6.18 -4.21 -13.30
N CYS A 60 5.43 -3.26 -12.78
CA CYS A 60 5.61 -1.83 -13.02
C CYS A 60 5.56 -1.02 -11.72
N VAL A 61 6.08 -1.56 -10.62
CA VAL A 61 6.17 -0.83 -9.36
C VAL A 61 7.01 0.43 -9.54
N GLN A 62 6.45 1.56 -9.12
CA GLN A 62 7.15 2.83 -9.07
C GLN A 62 7.47 3.17 -7.62
N TYR A 63 8.72 3.44 -7.37
CA TYR A 63 9.21 3.84 -6.04
C TYR A 63 10.45 4.72 -6.17
N GLU A 64 10.73 5.43 -5.12
CA GLU A 64 11.99 6.15 -4.92
C GLU A 64 12.75 5.51 -3.75
N ASP A 65 14.02 5.20 -3.98
CA ASP A 65 14.91 4.75 -2.90
C ASP A 65 15.40 5.97 -2.12
N LEU A 66 14.98 6.05 -0.86
CA LEU A 66 15.36 7.14 0.04
C LEU A 66 16.67 6.85 0.77
N ASN A 67 17.32 5.74 0.47
CA ASN A 67 18.47 5.17 1.16
C ASN A 67 18.14 4.69 2.59
N GLY A 68 19.05 3.95 3.18
CA GLY A 68 18.87 3.44 4.54
C GLY A 68 17.80 2.38 4.70
N GLY A 69 17.40 1.74 3.60
CA GLY A 69 16.42 0.65 3.62
C GLY A 69 14.95 1.11 3.54
N LEU A 70 14.69 2.37 3.21
CA LEU A 70 13.37 2.95 3.09
C LEU A 70 13.05 3.33 1.64
N LEU A 71 11.86 2.94 1.18
CA LEU A 71 11.33 3.26 -0.13
C LEU A 71 10.10 4.17 -0.01
N ARG A 72 10.00 5.15 -0.88
CA ARG A 72 8.78 5.92 -1.11
C ARG A 72 7.99 5.25 -2.22
N ILE A 73 6.77 4.84 -1.95
CA ILE A 73 5.95 4.04 -2.87
C ILE A 73 4.94 4.91 -3.61
N TYR A 74 4.75 4.64 -4.91
CA TYR A 74 3.87 5.42 -5.77
C TYR A 74 2.74 4.62 -6.42
N ASN A 75 2.87 3.29 -6.60
CA ASN A 75 1.84 2.49 -7.28
C ASN A 75 1.91 0.98 -6.99
N MET A 76 2.46 0.55 -5.87
CA MET A 76 2.63 -0.87 -5.56
C MET A 76 1.30 -1.54 -5.23
N LEU A 77 1.01 -2.67 -5.87
CA LEU A 77 -0.11 -3.55 -5.53
C LEU A 77 0.19 -4.37 -4.28
N SER A 78 -0.84 -5.04 -3.77
CA SER A 78 -0.84 -5.84 -2.55
C SER A 78 -1.01 -5.00 -1.28
N ALA A 79 -1.80 -5.52 -0.35
CA ALA A 79 -2.08 -4.89 0.93
C ALA A 79 -2.00 -5.90 2.09
N HIS A 80 -1.16 -6.92 1.93
CA HIS A 80 -1.11 -8.06 2.85
C HIS A 80 -0.53 -7.74 4.24
N SER A 81 0.20 -6.63 4.37
CA SER A 81 0.67 -6.13 5.66
C SER A 81 0.94 -4.63 5.58
N VAL A 82 0.03 -3.83 6.14
CA VAL A 82 0.10 -2.37 6.06
C VAL A 82 -0.13 -1.77 7.43
N LEU A 83 0.79 -0.91 7.86
CA LEU A 83 0.65 -0.03 9.01
C LEU A 83 -0.05 1.26 8.54
N TYR A 84 -1.20 1.56 9.10
CA TYR A 84 -2.00 2.75 8.84
C TYR A 84 -1.79 3.77 9.95
N LEU A 85 -1.52 5.03 9.58
CA LEU A 85 -1.10 6.07 10.50
C LEU A 85 -1.96 7.34 10.40
N ASP A 86 -2.44 7.69 9.21
CA ASP A 86 -3.17 8.94 8.94
C ASP A 86 -4.66 8.68 8.69
N GLU A 87 -5.53 9.46 9.37
CA GLU A 87 -6.98 9.30 9.30
C GLU A 87 -7.55 9.63 7.90
N GLU A 88 -6.98 10.60 7.18
CA GLU A 88 -7.44 10.97 5.84
C GLU A 88 -7.14 9.84 4.85
N TYR A 89 -5.92 9.29 4.89
CA TYR A 89 -5.54 8.15 4.07
C TYR A 89 -6.40 6.92 4.38
N ILE A 90 -6.64 6.62 5.66
CA ILE A 90 -7.51 5.52 6.10
C ILE A 90 -8.94 5.70 5.58
N SER A 91 -9.51 6.91 5.72
CA SER A 91 -10.84 7.21 5.21
C SER A 91 -10.97 6.99 3.72
N LEU A 92 -9.94 7.37 2.95
CA LEU A 92 -9.90 7.15 1.50
C LEU A 92 -9.77 5.65 1.16
N CYS A 93 -8.88 4.93 1.84
CA CYS A 93 -8.77 3.47 1.68
C CYS A 93 -10.08 2.75 2.01
N SER A 94 -10.78 3.19 3.06
CA SER A 94 -12.10 2.64 3.40
C SER A 94 -13.13 2.84 2.30
N LYS A 95 -13.20 4.03 1.71
CA LYS A 95 -14.09 4.32 0.57
C LYS A 95 -13.77 3.45 -0.64
N ILE A 96 -12.48 3.29 -0.96
CA ILE A 96 -12.01 2.42 -2.05
C ILE A 96 -12.42 0.95 -1.78
N ALA A 97 -12.18 0.45 -0.57
CA ALA A 97 -12.57 -0.89 -0.18
C ALA A 97 -14.10 -1.10 -0.27
N HIS A 98 -14.90 -0.11 0.09
CA HIS A 98 -16.34 -0.16 -0.09
C HIS A 98 -16.74 -0.23 -1.58
N GLN A 99 -16.13 0.59 -2.43
CA GLN A 99 -16.41 0.59 -3.87
C GLN A 99 -16.03 -0.72 -4.55
N SER A 100 -15.04 -1.45 -4.02
CA SER A 100 -14.65 -2.76 -4.56
C SER A 100 -15.78 -3.79 -4.51
N PHE A 101 -16.80 -3.57 -3.65
CA PHE A 101 -17.97 -4.45 -3.59
C PHE A 101 -18.84 -4.35 -4.85
N ASP A 102 -18.92 -3.16 -5.43
CA ASP A 102 -19.75 -2.87 -6.60
C ASP A 102 -19.00 -3.05 -7.92
N THR A 103 -17.68 -3.12 -7.86
CA THR A 103 -16.80 -3.25 -9.02
C THR A 103 -16.21 -4.67 -9.12
N ALA A 104 -15.64 -5.00 -10.26
CA ALA A 104 -14.86 -6.22 -10.44
C ALA A 104 -13.40 -6.07 -9.97
N GLN A 105 -13.00 -4.90 -9.52
CA GLN A 105 -11.63 -4.61 -9.08
C GLN A 105 -11.43 -4.96 -7.61
N HIS A 106 -10.25 -5.46 -7.29
CA HIS A 106 -9.80 -5.62 -5.91
C HIS A 106 -9.39 -4.27 -5.33
N GLN A 107 -9.53 -4.12 -4.02
CA GLN A 107 -9.23 -2.88 -3.31
C GLN A 107 -7.76 -2.42 -3.47
N ASP A 108 -6.82 -3.36 -3.54
CA ASP A 108 -5.38 -3.07 -3.68
C ASP A 108 -5.05 -2.32 -4.97
N ILE A 109 -5.86 -2.49 -6.02
CA ILE A 109 -5.76 -1.70 -7.26
C ILE A 109 -6.01 -0.22 -6.96
N GLY A 110 -7.08 0.09 -6.26
CA GLY A 110 -7.39 1.47 -5.89
C GLY A 110 -6.38 2.03 -4.89
N PHE A 111 -5.90 1.21 -3.95
CA PHE A 111 -4.84 1.64 -3.03
C PHE A 111 -3.55 2.00 -3.78
N ALA A 112 -3.15 1.19 -4.77
CA ALA A 112 -1.98 1.48 -5.59
C ALA A 112 -2.11 2.80 -6.37
N GLU A 113 -3.31 3.14 -6.84
CA GLU A 113 -3.56 4.37 -7.59
C GLU A 113 -3.46 5.64 -6.74
N ILE A 114 -3.73 5.57 -5.44
CA ILE A 114 -3.68 6.72 -4.53
C ILE A 114 -2.33 6.92 -3.84
N GLN A 115 -1.46 5.91 -3.78
CA GLN A 115 -0.19 5.97 -3.04
C GLN A 115 0.68 7.16 -3.44
N ARG A 116 0.65 7.59 -4.69
CA ARG A 116 1.43 8.73 -5.19
C ARG A 116 1.02 10.08 -4.60
N TYR A 117 -0.17 10.18 -4.04
CA TYR A 117 -0.71 11.41 -3.48
C TYR A 117 -0.52 11.53 -1.97
N TYR A 118 -0.03 10.47 -1.33
CA TYR A 118 0.16 10.37 0.11
C TYR A 118 1.58 9.93 0.45
N ASN A 119 2.02 10.13 1.68
CA ASN A 119 3.33 9.71 2.14
C ASN A 119 3.29 8.22 2.50
N VAL A 120 3.33 7.37 1.47
CA VAL A 120 3.31 5.92 1.61
C VAL A 120 4.74 5.39 1.46
N TYR A 121 5.19 4.65 2.46
CA TYR A 121 6.53 4.08 2.49
C TYR A 121 6.51 2.56 2.53
N ALA A 122 7.64 1.94 2.27
CA ALA A 122 7.90 0.53 2.48
C ALA A 122 9.38 0.33 2.84
N PHE A 123 9.71 -0.84 3.38
CA PHE A 123 11.10 -1.23 3.54
C PHE A 123 11.59 -1.95 2.29
N ASP A 124 12.83 -1.72 1.88
CA ASP A 124 13.47 -2.40 0.77
C ASP A 124 13.64 -3.91 1.05
N GLU A 125 13.87 -4.26 2.32
CA GLU A 125 13.74 -5.63 2.82
C GLU A 125 12.41 -5.79 3.54
N PRO A 126 11.44 -6.55 2.98
CA PRO A 126 10.13 -6.70 3.58
C PRO A 126 10.21 -7.44 4.92
N LEU A 127 9.40 -7.01 5.88
CA LEU A 127 9.24 -7.71 7.16
C LEU A 127 8.30 -8.91 7.03
N PHE A 128 7.38 -8.82 6.07
CA PHE A 128 6.38 -9.84 5.76
C PHE A 128 6.31 -10.08 4.26
N TYR A 129 5.84 -11.23 3.86
CA TYR A 129 5.58 -11.56 2.46
C TYR A 129 4.31 -12.39 2.33
N GLN A 130 3.77 -12.43 1.14
CA GLN A 130 2.57 -13.18 0.79
C GLN A 130 2.94 -14.37 -0.09
N THR A 131 2.42 -15.54 0.22
CA THR A 131 2.78 -16.78 -0.49
C THR A 131 1.90 -17.09 -1.68
N SER A 132 0.73 -16.51 -1.76
CA SER A 132 -0.32 -16.87 -2.72
C SER A 132 -0.57 -15.83 -3.80
N SER A 133 0.15 -14.71 -3.80
CA SER A 133 -0.14 -13.56 -4.65
C SER A 133 1.15 -12.88 -5.17
N ASN A 134 1.06 -11.61 -5.51
CA ASN A 134 2.14 -10.80 -6.06
C ASN A 134 3.12 -10.28 -5.02
N GLY A 135 2.91 -10.59 -3.76
CA GLY A 135 3.85 -10.27 -2.69
C GLY A 135 5.20 -10.96 -2.95
N THR A 136 6.28 -10.32 -2.57
CA THR A 136 7.63 -10.85 -2.73
C THR A 136 8.39 -10.81 -1.43
N ASP A 137 9.28 -11.78 -1.24
CA ASP A 137 10.26 -11.81 -0.17
C ASP A 137 11.63 -11.24 -0.60
N GLN A 138 11.73 -10.81 -1.86
CA GLN A 138 12.94 -10.21 -2.41
C GLN A 138 12.86 -8.68 -2.38
N PRO A 139 13.99 -7.98 -2.19
CA PRO A 139 14.04 -6.53 -2.28
C PRO A 139 13.59 -6.00 -3.65
N LEU A 140 12.93 -4.84 -3.66
CA LEU A 140 12.52 -4.18 -4.91
C LEU A 140 13.66 -3.51 -5.68
N THR A 141 14.88 -3.48 -5.14
CA THR A 141 16.04 -2.86 -5.79
C THR A 141 16.38 -3.43 -7.16
N SER A 142 15.88 -4.63 -7.49
CA SER A 142 16.02 -5.24 -8.81
C SER A 142 14.99 -4.77 -9.84
N TYR A 143 13.97 -4.03 -9.43
CA TYR A 143 12.93 -3.52 -10.31
C TYR A 143 13.23 -2.08 -10.73
N PRO A 144 12.85 -1.69 -11.96
CA PRO A 144 13.15 -0.35 -12.44
C PRO A 144 12.38 0.69 -11.62
N THR A 145 13.09 1.73 -11.20
CA THR A 145 12.50 2.97 -10.70
C THR A 145 12.14 3.86 -11.87
N PHE A 146 11.07 4.65 -11.71
CA PHE A 146 10.64 5.61 -12.69
C PHE A 146 10.68 7.01 -12.08
N GLU A 147 10.97 8.01 -12.89
CA GLU A 147 10.75 9.39 -12.50
C GLU A 147 9.24 9.61 -12.31
N VAL A 148 8.85 9.94 -11.11
CA VAL A 148 7.45 10.18 -10.76
C VAL A 148 7.27 11.64 -10.44
N ILE A 149 6.45 12.32 -11.24
CA ILE A 149 5.98 13.66 -10.91
C ILE A 149 4.86 13.48 -9.88
N GLN A 150 5.13 13.89 -8.64
CA GLN A 150 4.10 13.91 -7.61
C GLN A 150 3.15 15.06 -7.86
N PRO A 151 1.87 14.81 -8.13
CA PRO A 151 0.90 15.88 -8.16
C PRO A 151 0.72 16.46 -6.75
N ASP A 152 0.37 17.75 -6.68
CA ASP A 152 0.01 18.38 -5.43
C ASP A 152 -1.16 17.61 -4.78
N ARG A 153 -0.97 17.17 -3.54
CA ARG A 153 -1.98 16.46 -2.75
C ARG A 153 -3.30 17.25 -2.68
N ASN A 154 -3.22 18.58 -2.60
CA ASN A 154 -4.39 19.45 -2.56
C ASN A 154 -5.15 19.53 -3.89
N PHE A 155 -4.51 19.18 -4.99
CA PHE A 155 -5.12 19.17 -6.31
C PHE A 155 -5.93 17.90 -6.55
N TRP A 156 -5.56 16.80 -5.93
CA TRP A 156 -6.24 15.51 -6.10
C TRP A 156 -7.42 15.43 -5.13
N LYS A 157 -8.61 15.59 -5.66
CA LYS A 157 -9.86 15.31 -4.94
C LYS A 157 -10.50 14.11 -5.57
N PRO A 158 -10.70 13.01 -4.84
CA PRO A 158 -11.38 11.84 -5.37
C PRO A 158 -12.83 12.21 -5.65
N THR A 159 -13.13 12.57 -6.87
CA THR A 159 -14.52 12.84 -7.32
C THR A 159 -15.30 11.56 -7.56
N VAL A 160 -14.65 10.41 -7.54
CA VAL A 160 -15.22 9.11 -7.91
C VAL A 160 -15.73 8.33 -6.69
N LEU A 161 -15.60 8.87 -5.50
CA LEU A 161 -15.85 8.14 -4.25
C LEU A 161 -17.23 8.45 -3.63
N TYR A 162 -18.22 8.73 -4.46
CA TYR A 162 -19.62 8.95 -4.03
C TYR A 162 -20.58 7.99 -4.70
#